data_ecea8680e7895af42e691b6212c14727
#
_entry.id   ecea8680e7895af42e691b6212c14727
#
_cell.length_a   1.000
_cell.length_b   1.000
_cell.length_c   1.000
_cell.angle_alpha   90.00
_cell.angle_beta   90.00
_cell.angle_gamma   90.00
#
_symmetry.space_group_name_H-M   'P 1'
#
loop_
_entity.id
_entity.type
_entity.pdbx_description
1 polymer ?
#
loop_
_entity_poly.entity_id
_entity_poly.type
_entity_poly.pdbx_seq_one_letter_code
_entity_poly.pdbx_strand_id
1 'polypeptide(L)'
;MTDKMIDLHGAAALVPDGATMSFGGFTTQRHPMAFVYEMIRLGRRDLYLFGHSPGGDWDILIGAGAVKRVELAYEADEAFNTVGPRWRRAVERGQIEWEDYSNFSMVARFTAGAMGIPFMPVRSLLGSDVLAKETLLPGERKADPRTAARKSHVMTSPFDPRDRVVLVPAVRTDFAVLHVQKAAADGTLRFEGQTFADVQQALAADTVIVTAEEIVEADTLRREPERNPIPFFAVNHVCHVPFGAHPYAVYNYYDYDPVQLKEYHEAARDDASFARYLDKYVRGVRDHGQYLEAVGGRARLDMIKASPACGYSPELKRRRL
;
A
#
# COMPACT_ATOMS: atom_id res chain seq x y z
N MET A 1 14.71 24.75 6.55
CA MET A 1 14.00 23.73 5.75
C MET A 1 12.51 23.88 6.00
N THR A 2 11.67 23.59 5.03
CA THR A 2 10.20 23.76 5.14
C THR A 2 9.65 22.68 6.07
N ASP A 3 8.80 23.07 7.01
CA ASP A 3 8.03 22.13 7.83
C ASP A 3 6.94 21.49 6.97
N LYS A 4 6.90 20.14 6.94
CA LYS A 4 5.97 19.32 6.16
C LYS A 4 4.94 18.60 7.03
N MET A 5 4.90 18.94 8.31
CA MET A 5 3.97 18.32 9.26
C MET A 5 2.53 18.68 8.92
N ILE A 6 1.67 17.67 8.92
CA ILE A 6 0.22 17.79 8.75
C ILE A 6 -0.46 16.74 9.60
N ASP A 7 -1.68 16.99 10.03
CA ASP A 7 -2.47 15.96 10.71
C ASP A 7 -3.03 14.92 9.73
N LEU A 8 -3.42 13.77 10.24
CA LEU A 8 -3.88 12.65 9.44
C LEU A 8 -5.13 12.98 8.61
N HIS A 9 -6.07 13.72 9.20
CA HIS A 9 -7.31 14.14 8.54
C HIS A 9 -7.01 15.09 7.36
N GLY A 10 -6.21 16.12 7.61
CA GLY A 10 -5.78 17.05 6.59
C GLY A 10 -5.03 16.38 5.45
N ALA A 11 -4.15 15.43 5.76
CA ALA A 11 -3.42 14.67 4.76
C ALA A 11 -4.35 13.81 3.88
N ALA A 12 -5.30 13.09 4.48
CA ALA A 12 -6.27 12.29 3.73
C ALA A 12 -7.26 13.16 2.94
N ALA A 13 -7.54 14.37 3.42
CA ALA A 13 -8.38 15.34 2.71
C ALA A 13 -7.76 15.87 1.41
N LEU A 14 -6.43 15.83 1.28
CA LEU A 14 -5.73 16.21 0.03
C LEU A 14 -6.04 15.27 -1.14
N VAL A 15 -6.43 14.03 -0.87
CA VAL A 15 -6.72 13.04 -1.91
C VAL A 15 -8.11 13.30 -2.50
N PRO A 16 -8.26 13.67 -3.78
CA PRO A 16 -9.57 13.82 -4.39
C PRO A 16 -10.16 12.46 -4.78
N ASP A 17 -11.48 12.43 -5.02
CA ASP A 17 -12.12 11.31 -5.69
C ASP A 17 -11.47 11.10 -7.08
N GLY A 18 -11.33 9.83 -7.47
CA GLY A 18 -10.71 9.46 -8.75
C GLY A 18 -9.18 9.54 -8.79
N ALA A 19 -8.51 9.84 -7.68
CA ALA A 19 -7.04 9.89 -7.64
C ALA A 19 -6.41 8.54 -7.98
N THR A 20 -5.25 8.58 -8.63
CA THR A 20 -4.36 7.42 -8.77
C THR A 20 -3.44 7.33 -7.56
N MET A 21 -3.34 6.13 -6.97
CA MET A 21 -2.63 5.97 -5.69
C MET A 21 -1.78 4.70 -5.65
N SER A 22 -0.74 4.74 -4.84
CA SER A 22 -0.02 3.56 -4.35
C SER A 22 0.16 3.63 -2.83
N PHE A 23 0.15 2.46 -2.20
CA PHE A 23 0.40 2.32 -0.76
C PHE A 23 1.67 1.52 -0.54
N GLY A 24 2.50 1.94 0.40
CA GLY A 24 3.68 1.21 0.83
C GLY A 24 3.32 0.02 1.71
N GLY A 25 4.35 -0.77 1.99
CA GLY A 25 4.21 -2.01 2.76
C GLY A 25 4.13 -3.25 1.87
N PHE A 26 4.00 -4.41 2.53
CA PHE A 26 3.97 -5.70 1.87
C PHE A 26 3.27 -6.74 2.75
N THR A 27 2.22 -7.36 2.25
CA THR A 27 1.41 -8.39 2.92
C THR A 27 1.00 -8.04 4.37
N THR A 28 1.77 -8.39 5.39
CA THR A 28 1.48 -8.10 6.80
C THR A 28 2.36 -6.99 7.41
N GLN A 29 3.05 -6.20 6.57
CA GLN A 29 4.04 -5.22 7.03
C GLN A 29 3.74 -3.80 6.53
N ARG A 30 3.71 -2.85 7.44
CA ARG A 30 3.78 -1.39 7.22
C ARG A 30 2.73 -0.78 6.27
N HIS A 31 1.54 -1.39 6.15
CA HIS A 31 0.42 -0.74 5.45
C HIS A 31 -0.03 0.51 6.22
N PRO A 32 -0.29 1.66 5.56
CA PRO A 32 -0.70 2.90 6.23
C PRO A 32 -2.18 2.86 6.62
N MET A 33 -2.58 1.91 7.48
CA MET A 33 -3.98 1.60 7.80
C MET A 33 -4.75 2.77 8.40
N ALA A 34 -4.11 3.57 9.27
CA ALA A 34 -4.75 4.76 9.83
C ALA A 34 -5.19 5.73 8.73
N PHE A 35 -4.35 5.91 7.69
CA PHE A 35 -4.67 6.73 6.53
C PHE A 35 -5.80 6.13 5.69
N VAL A 36 -5.75 4.82 5.47
CA VAL A 36 -6.81 4.06 4.76
C VAL A 36 -8.17 4.23 5.46
N TYR A 37 -8.21 4.09 6.78
CA TYR A 37 -9.44 4.29 7.56
C TYR A 37 -9.93 5.73 7.47
N GLU A 38 -9.03 6.71 7.47
CA GLU A 38 -9.40 8.12 7.33
C GLU A 38 -10.01 8.42 5.94
N MET A 39 -9.46 7.83 4.88
CA MET A 39 -10.05 7.94 3.54
C MET A 39 -11.48 7.37 3.48
N ILE A 40 -11.73 6.25 4.15
CA ILE A 40 -13.08 5.66 4.24
C ILE A 40 -14.03 6.59 5.03
N ARG A 41 -13.56 7.19 6.14
CA ARG A 41 -14.34 8.17 6.93
C ARG A 41 -14.71 9.42 6.11
N LEU A 42 -13.77 9.89 5.29
CA LEU A 42 -13.97 11.00 4.36
C LEU A 42 -14.86 10.65 3.16
N GLY A 43 -15.23 9.36 2.98
CA GLY A 43 -16.06 8.90 1.87
C GLY A 43 -15.37 9.00 0.50
N ARG A 44 -14.04 8.87 0.45
CA ARG A 44 -13.29 8.87 -0.82
C ARG A 44 -13.73 7.73 -1.70
N ARG A 45 -13.81 7.97 -3.03
CA ARG A 45 -14.34 7.01 -4.02
C ARG A 45 -13.65 7.14 -5.37
N ASP A 46 -13.98 6.19 -6.23
CA ASP A 46 -13.49 6.11 -7.61
C ASP A 46 -11.96 6.05 -7.73
N LEU A 47 -11.27 5.61 -6.67
CA LEU A 47 -9.82 5.53 -6.62
C LEU A 47 -9.29 4.51 -7.63
N TYR A 48 -8.11 4.80 -8.18
CA TYR A 48 -7.37 3.91 -9.04
C TYR A 48 -6.05 3.53 -8.37
N LEU A 49 -5.89 2.27 -7.98
CA LEU A 49 -4.77 1.80 -7.18
C LEU A 49 -3.75 1.02 -8.00
N PHE A 50 -2.48 1.27 -7.75
CA PHE A 50 -1.34 0.54 -8.31
C PHE A 50 -0.52 -0.07 -7.19
N GLY A 51 -0.24 -1.38 -7.26
CA GLY A 51 0.54 -2.06 -6.23
C GLY A 51 1.10 -3.40 -6.69
N HIS A 52 2.14 -3.87 -5.98
CA HIS A 52 2.70 -5.18 -6.29
C HIS A 52 2.12 -6.28 -5.39
N SER A 53 2.04 -6.06 -4.10
CA SER A 53 1.51 -7.04 -3.12
C SER A 53 0.81 -6.32 -1.96
N PRO A 54 -0.33 -5.66 -2.24
CA PRO A 54 -1.16 -5.10 -1.19
C PRO A 54 -1.72 -6.21 -0.28
N GLY A 55 -2.17 -5.80 0.88
CA GLY A 55 -2.86 -6.63 1.85
C GLY A 55 -4.27 -6.10 2.12
N GLY A 56 -4.76 -6.25 3.35
CA GLY A 56 -6.10 -5.81 3.70
C GLY A 56 -6.34 -4.30 3.65
N ASP A 57 -5.33 -3.48 3.44
CA ASP A 57 -5.48 -2.06 3.11
C ASP A 57 -6.30 -1.88 1.83
N TRP A 58 -6.02 -2.67 0.78
CA TRP A 58 -6.81 -2.65 -0.44
C TRP A 58 -8.13 -3.38 -0.28
N ASP A 59 -8.12 -4.53 0.38
CA ASP A 59 -9.34 -5.32 0.58
C ASP A 59 -10.43 -4.51 1.28
N ILE A 60 -10.08 -3.76 2.34
CA ILE A 60 -11.06 -2.93 3.06
C ILE A 60 -11.50 -1.70 2.24
N LEU A 61 -10.62 -1.05 1.47
CA LEU A 61 -10.99 0.05 0.57
C LEU A 61 -11.95 -0.41 -0.52
N ILE A 62 -11.67 -1.58 -1.14
CA ILE A 62 -12.53 -2.20 -2.15
C ILE A 62 -13.90 -2.55 -1.53
N GLY A 63 -13.88 -3.19 -0.36
CA GLY A 63 -15.11 -3.53 0.37
C GLY A 63 -15.94 -2.31 0.77
N ALA A 64 -15.30 -1.19 1.10
CA ALA A 64 -15.97 0.07 1.41
C ALA A 64 -16.53 0.80 0.17
N GLY A 65 -16.25 0.31 -1.05
CA GLY A 65 -16.69 0.92 -2.30
C GLY A 65 -15.86 2.14 -2.71
N ALA A 66 -14.64 2.28 -2.18
CA ALA A 66 -13.78 3.42 -2.46
C ALA A 66 -13.00 3.26 -3.78
N VAL A 67 -12.86 2.05 -4.30
CA VAL A 67 -11.96 1.74 -5.42
C VAL A 67 -12.75 1.40 -6.69
N LYS A 68 -12.40 2.08 -7.78
CA LYS A 68 -12.95 1.82 -9.11
C LYS A 68 -12.08 0.85 -9.90
N ARG A 69 -10.76 1.01 -9.82
CA ARG A 69 -9.81 0.25 -10.63
C ARG A 69 -8.56 -0.11 -9.85
N VAL A 70 -7.96 -1.25 -10.18
CA VAL A 70 -6.68 -1.68 -9.65
C VAL A 70 -5.77 -2.25 -10.74
N GLU A 71 -4.46 -2.03 -10.62
CA GLU A 71 -3.43 -2.77 -11.33
C GLU A 71 -2.45 -3.34 -10.29
N LEU A 72 -2.35 -4.66 -10.24
CA LEU A 72 -1.64 -5.36 -9.17
C LEU A 72 -0.97 -6.64 -9.66
N ALA A 73 -0.15 -7.23 -8.80
CA ALA A 73 0.35 -8.58 -9.04
C ALA A 73 -0.34 -9.60 -8.12
N TYR A 74 -0.69 -9.18 -6.92
CA TYR A 74 -1.16 -10.08 -5.89
C TYR A 74 -1.83 -9.29 -4.77
N GLU A 75 -2.95 -9.76 -4.24
CA GLU A 75 -3.63 -9.18 -3.10
C GLU A 75 -4.00 -10.27 -2.11
N ALA A 76 -3.40 -10.25 -0.93
CA ALA A 76 -3.69 -11.18 0.17
C ALA A 76 -3.01 -10.80 1.49
N ASP A 77 -3.58 -11.30 2.57
CA ASP A 77 -2.94 -11.43 3.89
C ASP A 77 -2.55 -12.89 4.11
N GLU A 78 -1.46 -13.35 3.51
CA GLU A 78 -1.07 -14.76 3.35
C GLU A 78 -1.09 -15.57 4.65
N ALA A 79 -0.77 -14.94 5.79
CA ALA A 79 -0.83 -15.59 7.10
C ALA A 79 -2.27 -15.93 7.55
N PHE A 80 -3.28 -15.33 6.90
CA PHE A 80 -4.70 -15.43 7.27
C PHE A 80 -5.59 -15.85 6.10
N ASN A 81 -5.34 -15.29 4.91
CA ASN A 81 -6.07 -15.57 3.68
C ASN A 81 -5.16 -15.50 2.47
N THR A 82 -5.32 -16.44 1.54
CA THR A 82 -4.57 -16.49 0.27
C THR A 82 -5.08 -15.50 -0.78
N VAL A 83 -6.28 -14.94 -0.57
CA VAL A 83 -6.91 -13.91 -1.42
C VAL A 83 -7.82 -13.08 -0.52
N GLY A 84 -7.78 -11.76 -0.65
CA GLY A 84 -8.66 -10.85 0.08
C GLY A 84 -10.14 -11.14 -0.19
N PRO A 85 -10.98 -11.33 0.83
CA PRO A 85 -12.37 -11.74 0.62
C PRO A 85 -13.23 -10.68 -0.06
N ARG A 86 -12.94 -9.39 0.14
CA ARG A 86 -13.67 -8.29 -0.53
C ARG A 86 -13.18 -8.07 -1.95
N TRP A 87 -11.88 -8.16 -2.18
CA TRP A 87 -11.27 -8.18 -3.51
C TRP A 87 -11.85 -9.30 -4.37
N ARG A 88 -11.78 -10.55 -3.88
CA ARG A 88 -12.33 -11.71 -4.58
C ARG A 88 -13.79 -11.50 -4.98
N ARG A 89 -14.62 -11.05 -4.03
CA ARG A 89 -16.04 -10.81 -4.27
C ARG A 89 -16.27 -9.71 -5.30
N ALA A 90 -15.52 -8.63 -5.25
CA ALA A 90 -15.64 -7.53 -6.22
C ALA A 90 -15.30 -7.98 -7.64
N VAL A 91 -14.26 -8.81 -7.81
CA VAL A 91 -13.89 -9.40 -9.11
C VAL A 91 -14.96 -10.36 -9.61
N GLU A 92 -15.40 -11.31 -8.76
CA GLU A 92 -16.42 -12.30 -9.13
C GLU A 92 -17.78 -11.67 -9.53
N ARG A 93 -18.08 -10.48 -8.98
CA ARG A 93 -19.30 -9.71 -9.28
C ARG A 93 -19.15 -8.69 -10.41
N GLY A 94 -17.95 -8.52 -10.95
CA GLY A 94 -17.65 -7.48 -11.95
C GLY A 94 -17.83 -6.05 -11.44
N GLN A 95 -17.57 -5.83 -10.15
CA GLN A 95 -17.75 -4.53 -9.48
C GLN A 95 -16.50 -3.65 -9.51
N ILE A 96 -15.38 -4.18 -9.97
CA ILE A 96 -14.10 -3.49 -10.03
C ILE A 96 -13.41 -3.77 -11.36
N GLU A 97 -12.82 -2.75 -11.95
CA GLU A 97 -11.94 -2.89 -13.11
C GLU A 97 -10.54 -3.29 -12.62
N TRP A 98 -9.89 -4.24 -13.29
CA TRP A 98 -8.59 -4.72 -12.82
C TRP A 98 -7.70 -5.20 -13.94
N GLU A 99 -6.38 -5.17 -13.71
CA GLU A 99 -5.36 -5.75 -14.57
C GLU A 99 -4.27 -6.39 -13.74
N ASP A 100 -3.85 -7.60 -14.10
CA ASP A 100 -2.82 -8.32 -13.36
C ASP A 100 -1.45 -8.27 -14.03
N TYR A 101 -0.43 -8.31 -13.19
CA TYR A 101 0.99 -8.33 -13.56
C TYR A 101 1.72 -9.33 -12.66
N SER A 102 3.02 -9.55 -12.87
CA SER A 102 3.85 -10.22 -11.87
C SER A 102 4.41 -9.22 -10.86
N ASN A 103 4.79 -9.68 -9.66
CA ASN A 103 5.44 -8.82 -8.66
C ASN A 103 6.64 -8.07 -9.27
N PHE A 104 7.51 -8.79 -9.98
CA PHE A 104 8.67 -8.17 -10.62
C PHE A 104 8.27 -7.11 -11.66
N SER A 105 7.29 -7.41 -12.52
CA SER A 105 6.86 -6.45 -13.54
C SER A 105 6.19 -5.21 -12.95
N MET A 106 5.44 -5.32 -11.84
CA MET A 106 4.89 -4.16 -11.14
C MET A 106 5.99 -3.28 -10.54
N VAL A 107 7.00 -3.88 -9.87
CA VAL A 107 8.14 -3.11 -9.36
C VAL A 107 8.93 -2.46 -10.51
N ALA A 108 9.11 -3.15 -11.64
CA ALA A 108 9.75 -2.58 -12.84
C ALA A 108 8.96 -1.39 -13.40
N ARG A 109 7.63 -1.44 -13.38
CA ARG A 109 6.76 -0.33 -13.81
C ARG A 109 6.93 0.91 -12.92
N PHE A 110 6.95 0.74 -11.58
CA PHE A 110 7.25 1.82 -10.65
C PHE A 110 8.68 2.34 -10.82
N THR A 111 9.65 1.45 -11.05
CA THR A 111 11.04 1.86 -11.34
C THR A 111 11.11 2.73 -12.59
N ALA A 112 10.39 2.36 -13.65
CA ALA A 112 10.30 3.16 -14.87
C ALA A 112 9.72 4.56 -14.58
N GLY A 113 8.63 4.64 -13.82
CA GLY A 113 8.02 5.90 -13.40
C GLY A 113 8.96 6.77 -12.57
N ALA A 114 9.65 6.18 -11.60
CA ALA A 114 10.63 6.84 -10.75
C ALA A 114 11.83 7.41 -11.54
N MET A 115 12.23 6.71 -12.60
CA MET A 115 13.33 7.12 -13.48
C MET A 115 12.89 8.09 -14.60
N GLY A 116 11.59 8.34 -14.76
CA GLY A 116 11.07 9.17 -15.84
C GLY A 116 11.17 8.52 -17.23
N ILE A 117 11.28 7.18 -17.32
CA ILE A 117 11.30 6.43 -18.58
C ILE A 117 9.89 5.87 -18.87
N PRO A 118 9.48 5.79 -20.16
CA PRO A 118 8.08 5.48 -20.50
C PRO A 118 7.70 4.01 -20.31
N PHE A 119 8.65 3.09 -20.29
CA PHE A 119 8.44 1.65 -20.12
C PHE A 119 9.70 0.94 -19.66
N MET A 120 9.57 -0.27 -19.12
CA MET A 120 10.70 -1.13 -18.74
C MET A 120 10.66 -2.46 -19.53
N PRO A 121 11.76 -2.88 -20.17
CA PRO A 121 11.87 -4.22 -20.72
C PRO A 121 12.12 -5.25 -19.60
N VAL A 122 11.32 -6.30 -19.57
CA VAL A 122 11.41 -7.38 -18.58
C VAL A 122 11.32 -8.74 -19.28
N ARG A 123 11.83 -9.80 -18.65
CA ARG A 123 11.61 -11.19 -19.07
C ARG A 123 10.49 -11.87 -18.28
N SER A 124 10.12 -11.32 -17.14
CA SER A 124 8.95 -11.79 -16.40
C SER A 124 7.70 -11.68 -17.29
N LEU A 125 6.70 -12.49 -17.04
CA LEU A 125 5.49 -12.67 -17.82
C LEU A 125 5.63 -13.57 -19.07
N LEU A 126 6.82 -13.68 -19.70
CA LEU A 126 7.00 -14.57 -20.86
C LEU A 126 6.57 -16.00 -20.53
N GLY A 127 5.72 -16.57 -21.38
CA GLY A 127 5.22 -17.94 -21.21
C GLY A 127 4.13 -18.11 -20.13
N SER A 128 3.58 -17.02 -19.59
CA SER A 128 2.52 -17.06 -18.59
C SER A 128 1.17 -16.63 -19.16
N ASP A 129 0.09 -17.10 -18.55
CA ASP A 129 -1.27 -16.65 -18.83
C ASP A 129 -1.51 -15.18 -18.46
N VAL A 130 -0.75 -14.67 -17.49
CA VAL A 130 -0.79 -13.25 -17.11
C VAL A 130 -0.41 -12.36 -18.29
N LEU A 131 0.55 -12.77 -19.12
CA LEU A 131 0.89 -12.05 -20.35
C LEU A 131 -0.20 -12.17 -21.43
N ALA A 132 -0.78 -13.37 -21.55
CA ALA A 132 -1.70 -13.69 -22.63
C ALA A 132 -3.09 -13.06 -22.45
N LYS A 133 -3.45 -12.74 -21.22
CA LYS A 133 -4.79 -12.20 -20.87
C LYS A 133 -4.70 -10.72 -20.52
N GLU A 134 -5.61 -9.94 -21.08
CA GLU A 134 -5.89 -8.56 -20.67
C GLU A 134 -7.29 -8.54 -20.09
N THR A 135 -7.43 -8.01 -18.89
CA THR A 135 -8.72 -7.91 -18.19
C THR A 135 -9.39 -6.56 -18.43
N LEU A 136 -8.59 -5.49 -18.55
CA LEU A 136 -9.09 -4.19 -18.97
C LEU A 136 -9.34 -4.18 -20.50
N LEU A 137 -10.57 -3.93 -20.89
CA LEU A 137 -10.96 -3.85 -22.30
C LEU A 137 -10.36 -2.60 -22.99
N PRO A 138 -10.15 -2.64 -24.32
CA PRO A 138 -9.60 -1.48 -25.05
C PRO A 138 -10.43 -0.20 -24.89
N GLY A 139 -11.75 -0.31 -24.71
CA GLY A 139 -12.63 0.83 -24.43
C GLY A 139 -12.37 1.46 -23.06
N GLU A 140 -12.17 0.64 -22.04
CA GLU A 140 -11.86 1.08 -20.66
C GLU A 140 -10.48 1.76 -20.59
N ARG A 141 -9.49 1.22 -21.32
CA ARG A 141 -8.16 1.84 -21.43
C ARG A 141 -8.20 3.21 -22.10
N LYS A 142 -9.03 3.38 -23.15
CA LYS A 142 -9.19 4.65 -23.85
C LYS A 142 -9.99 5.69 -23.05
N ALA A 143 -10.85 5.25 -22.17
CA ALA A 143 -11.69 6.13 -21.35
C ALA A 143 -10.90 6.91 -20.29
N ASP A 144 -9.71 6.40 -19.89
CA ASP A 144 -8.86 7.06 -18.91
C ASP A 144 -7.45 7.26 -19.50
N PRO A 145 -7.03 8.52 -19.78
CA PRO A 145 -5.74 8.82 -20.37
C PRO A 145 -4.53 8.45 -19.47
N ARG A 146 -4.76 8.19 -18.19
CA ARG A 146 -3.74 7.71 -17.24
C ARG A 146 -3.47 6.21 -17.41
N THR A 147 -4.35 5.48 -18.10
CA THR A 147 -4.19 4.06 -18.38
C THR A 147 -3.42 3.88 -19.68
N ALA A 148 -2.36 3.06 -19.65
CA ALA A 148 -1.64 2.71 -20.87
C ALA A 148 -2.57 2.06 -21.90
N ALA A 149 -2.39 2.41 -23.19
CA ALA A 149 -3.23 1.90 -24.29
C ALA A 149 -3.18 0.38 -24.45
N ARG A 150 -2.14 -0.27 -23.92
CA ARG A 150 -1.95 -1.73 -23.86
C ARG A 150 -1.36 -2.12 -22.52
N LYS A 151 -1.66 -3.32 -22.06
CA LYS A 151 -1.04 -3.94 -20.88
C LYS A 151 0.47 -4.06 -21.02
N SER A 152 0.89 -4.58 -22.17
CA SER A 152 2.30 -4.86 -22.46
C SER A 152 2.53 -4.96 -23.97
N HIS A 153 3.81 -5.04 -24.37
CA HIS A 153 4.20 -5.33 -25.74
C HIS A 153 5.39 -6.29 -25.77
N VAL A 154 5.26 -7.40 -26.49
CA VAL A 154 6.36 -8.36 -26.67
C VAL A 154 7.17 -7.99 -27.91
N MET A 155 8.49 -7.90 -27.75
CA MET A 155 9.39 -7.67 -28.88
C MET A 155 10.65 -8.53 -28.79
N THR A 156 11.32 -8.70 -29.93
CA THR A 156 12.68 -9.24 -29.96
C THR A 156 13.67 -8.16 -29.52
N SER A 157 14.63 -8.53 -28.71
CA SER A 157 15.70 -7.62 -28.29
C SER A 157 16.44 -7.05 -29.50
N PRO A 158 16.69 -5.74 -29.57
CA PRO A 158 17.51 -5.17 -30.65
C PRO A 158 18.98 -5.58 -30.54
N PHE A 159 19.41 -6.17 -29.44
CA PHE A 159 20.80 -6.56 -29.17
C PHE A 159 21.05 -8.05 -29.38
N ASP A 160 20.03 -8.90 -29.27
CA ASP A 160 20.13 -10.36 -29.55
C ASP A 160 18.80 -10.83 -30.16
N PRO A 161 18.80 -11.29 -31.43
CA PRO A 161 17.60 -11.74 -32.11
C PRO A 161 16.99 -13.01 -31.52
N ARG A 162 17.68 -13.71 -30.63
CA ARG A 162 17.19 -14.89 -29.89
C ARG A 162 16.48 -14.50 -28.61
N ASP A 163 16.68 -13.28 -28.14
CA ASP A 163 16.15 -12.80 -26.85
C ASP A 163 14.83 -12.06 -27.05
N ARG A 164 13.79 -12.52 -26.37
CA ARG A 164 12.47 -11.86 -26.35
C ARG A 164 12.28 -11.16 -25.03
N VAL A 165 11.69 -9.97 -25.07
CA VAL A 165 11.38 -9.16 -23.90
C VAL A 165 9.93 -8.67 -23.94
N VAL A 166 9.38 -8.43 -22.77
CA VAL A 166 8.08 -7.81 -22.57
C VAL A 166 8.32 -6.37 -22.15
N LEU A 167 7.81 -5.40 -22.89
CA LEU A 167 7.78 -4.01 -22.49
C LEU A 167 6.55 -3.81 -21.62
N VAL A 168 6.76 -3.35 -20.38
CA VAL A 168 5.67 -2.98 -19.47
C VAL A 168 5.65 -1.46 -19.29
N PRO A 169 4.47 -0.79 -19.35
CA PRO A 169 4.39 0.67 -19.27
C PRO A 169 4.76 1.15 -17.88
N ALA A 170 5.37 2.33 -17.79
CA ALA A 170 5.65 2.99 -16.53
C ALA A 170 4.36 3.26 -15.74
N VAL A 171 4.45 3.26 -14.41
CA VAL A 171 3.41 3.75 -13.50
C VAL A 171 3.87 5.06 -12.88
N ARG A 172 3.01 6.06 -12.94
CA ARG A 172 3.08 7.27 -12.12
C ARG A 172 1.74 7.43 -11.43
N THR A 173 1.76 7.87 -10.18
CA THR A 173 0.55 8.06 -9.37
C THR A 173 0.46 9.50 -8.89
N ASP A 174 -0.75 10.01 -8.70
CA ASP A 174 -0.97 11.30 -8.07
C ASP A 174 -0.45 11.28 -6.62
N PHE A 175 -0.67 10.15 -5.92
CA PHE A 175 -0.27 10.00 -4.52
C PHE A 175 0.44 8.66 -4.25
N ALA A 176 1.50 8.69 -3.44
CA ALA A 176 2.03 7.55 -2.73
C ALA A 176 1.89 7.77 -1.22
N VAL A 177 1.36 6.79 -0.50
CA VAL A 177 1.21 6.86 0.96
C VAL A 177 2.04 5.76 1.60
N LEU A 178 2.97 6.13 2.47
CA LEU A 178 3.88 5.22 3.12
C LEU A 178 3.72 5.28 4.63
N HIS A 179 3.97 4.16 5.30
CA HIS A 179 4.15 4.13 6.75
C HIS A 179 5.60 3.79 7.10
N VAL A 180 6.21 4.58 7.99
CA VAL A 180 7.62 4.43 8.34
C VAL A 180 7.83 4.42 9.85
N GLN A 181 8.97 3.91 10.29
CA GLN A 181 9.32 3.91 11.70
C GLN A 181 9.58 5.32 12.24
N LYS A 182 10.39 6.10 11.53
CA LYS A 182 10.75 7.46 11.97
C LYS A 182 10.72 8.44 10.82
N ALA A 183 10.29 9.64 11.11
CA ALA A 183 10.37 10.77 10.20
C ALA A 183 10.82 12.04 10.95
N ALA A 184 11.32 13.00 10.19
CA ALA A 184 11.54 14.35 10.67
C ALA A 184 10.59 15.32 9.97
N ALA A 185 10.35 16.48 10.58
CA ALA A 185 9.42 17.48 10.06
C ALA A 185 9.80 18.00 8.65
N ASP A 186 11.07 17.90 8.27
CA ASP A 186 11.56 18.30 6.94
C ASP A 186 11.32 17.24 5.83
N GLY A 187 10.82 16.06 6.20
CA GLY A 187 10.58 14.94 5.29
C GLY A 187 11.73 13.92 5.21
N THR A 188 12.77 14.03 6.04
CA THR A 188 13.78 12.96 6.18
C THR A 188 13.13 11.75 6.83
N LEU A 189 13.29 10.56 6.21
CA LEU A 189 12.62 9.32 6.61
C LEU A 189 13.63 8.24 6.98
N ARG A 190 13.28 7.37 7.94
CA ARG A 190 14.01 6.17 8.29
C ARG A 190 13.14 4.95 8.13
N PHE A 191 13.63 4.00 7.32
CA PHE A 191 13.10 2.65 7.29
C PHE A 191 13.96 1.73 8.16
N GLU A 192 13.31 0.87 8.92
CA GLU A 192 13.97 -0.24 9.60
C GLU A 192 13.44 -1.54 9.01
N GLY A 193 14.35 -2.43 8.60
CA GLY A 193 14.01 -3.63 7.84
C GLY A 193 13.89 -3.38 6.33
N GLN A 194 13.03 -4.15 5.67
CA GLN A 194 12.90 -4.11 4.21
C GLN A 194 12.02 -2.94 3.74
N THR A 195 12.39 -2.35 2.61
CA THR A 195 11.65 -1.25 1.99
C THR A 195 10.67 -1.71 0.90
N PHE A 196 10.72 -2.98 0.50
CA PHE A 196 9.91 -3.54 -0.60
C PHE A 196 9.97 -2.65 -1.86
N ALA A 197 8.82 -2.18 -2.37
CA ALA A 197 8.73 -1.24 -3.50
C ALA A 197 8.51 0.21 -3.06
N ASP A 198 8.54 0.52 -1.76
CA ASP A 198 8.17 1.83 -1.21
C ASP A 198 8.99 2.97 -1.84
N VAL A 199 10.29 2.73 -2.07
CA VAL A 199 11.19 3.72 -2.68
C VAL A 199 10.77 4.04 -4.11
N GLN A 200 10.48 3.03 -4.91
CA GLN A 200 10.03 3.19 -6.29
C GLN A 200 8.65 3.82 -6.37
N GLN A 201 7.74 3.43 -5.46
CA GLN A 201 6.40 4.03 -5.36
C GLN A 201 6.48 5.50 -5.00
N ALA A 202 7.28 5.87 -4.00
CA ALA A 202 7.47 7.27 -3.62
C ALA A 202 8.04 8.11 -4.76
N LEU A 203 9.09 7.61 -5.43
CA LEU A 203 9.74 8.36 -6.52
C LEU A 203 8.92 8.39 -7.82
N ALA A 204 7.92 7.52 -7.95
CA ALA A 204 6.97 7.50 -9.08
C ALA A 204 5.68 8.30 -8.81
N ALA A 205 5.55 8.95 -7.66
CA ALA A 205 4.37 9.71 -7.29
C ALA A 205 4.60 11.22 -7.42
N ASP A 206 3.54 11.97 -7.70
CA ASP A 206 3.59 13.43 -7.72
C ASP A 206 3.52 14.01 -6.29
N THR A 207 2.78 13.35 -5.39
CA THR A 207 2.67 13.72 -3.96
C THR A 207 2.95 12.50 -3.09
N VAL A 208 3.90 12.64 -2.17
CA VAL A 208 4.25 11.61 -1.19
C VAL A 208 3.80 12.03 0.20
N ILE A 209 2.91 11.23 0.78
CA ILE A 209 2.41 11.39 2.16
C ILE A 209 3.01 10.28 3.01
N VAL A 210 3.54 10.63 4.17
CA VAL A 210 4.16 9.69 5.09
C VAL A 210 3.46 9.74 6.43
N THR A 211 3.04 8.59 6.93
CA THR A 211 2.68 8.39 8.33
C THR A 211 3.86 7.76 9.06
N ALA A 212 4.16 8.20 10.27
CA ALA A 212 5.34 7.75 11.02
C ALA A 212 4.97 7.40 12.47
N GLU A 213 5.65 6.38 13.00
CA GLU A 213 5.52 5.99 14.41
C GLU A 213 6.12 7.04 15.34
N GLU A 214 7.27 7.63 14.94
CA GLU A 214 7.95 8.64 15.71
C GLU A 214 8.38 9.83 14.83
N ILE A 215 8.27 11.03 15.40
CA ILE A 215 8.87 12.23 14.84
C ILE A 215 10.12 12.54 15.64
N VAL A 216 11.25 12.66 14.94
CA VAL A 216 12.56 12.90 15.53
C VAL A 216 13.25 14.08 14.85
N GLU A 217 14.30 14.61 15.49
CA GLU A 217 15.14 15.65 14.90
C GLU A 217 15.84 15.12 13.62
N ALA A 218 15.84 15.92 12.55
CA ALA A 218 16.38 15.54 11.25
C ALA A 218 17.85 15.11 11.33
N ASP A 219 18.66 15.79 12.15
CA ASP A 219 20.06 15.47 12.31
C ASP A 219 20.30 14.09 12.95
N THR A 220 19.34 13.58 13.72
CA THR A 220 19.39 12.20 14.23
C THR A 220 19.33 11.18 13.09
N LEU A 221 18.49 11.43 12.07
CA LEU A 221 18.37 10.56 10.90
C LEU A 221 19.55 10.74 9.93
N ARG A 222 20.07 11.94 9.79
CA ARG A 222 21.18 12.26 8.87
C ARG A 222 22.53 11.67 9.26
N ARG A 223 22.69 11.21 10.50
CA ARG A 223 23.92 10.54 10.96
C ARG A 223 24.14 9.18 10.30
N GLU A 224 23.06 8.53 9.81
CA GLU A 224 23.08 7.24 9.12
C GLU A 224 22.31 7.36 7.80
N PRO A 225 22.84 8.12 6.81
CA PRO A 225 22.09 8.47 5.59
C PRO A 225 21.76 7.26 4.72
N GLU A 226 22.54 6.19 4.80
CA GLU A 226 22.31 4.92 4.08
C GLU A 226 21.01 4.23 4.49
N ARG A 227 20.42 4.58 5.63
CA ARG A 227 19.13 4.06 6.12
C ARG A 227 17.94 4.95 5.73
N ASN A 228 18.18 6.01 4.95
CA ASN A 228 17.19 6.99 4.51
C ASN A 228 17.04 6.91 2.98
N PRO A 229 16.42 5.85 2.43
CA PRO A 229 16.47 5.54 0.99
C PRO A 229 15.62 6.49 0.13
N ILE A 230 14.70 7.24 0.73
CA ILE A 230 13.87 8.23 0.04
C ILE A 230 14.43 9.62 0.36
N PRO A 231 14.81 10.40 -0.67
CA PRO A 231 15.28 11.77 -0.46
C PRO A 231 14.20 12.64 0.20
N PHE A 232 14.57 13.44 1.19
CA PHE A 232 13.63 14.30 1.91
C PHE A 232 12.82 15.23 1.01
N PHE A 233 13.39 15.67 -0.11
CA PHE A 233 12.70 16.56 -1.06
C PHE A 233 11.60 15.86 -1.87
N ALA A 234 11.60 14.51 -1.95
CA ALA A 234 10.53 13.74 -2.57
C ALA A 234 9.30 13.59 -1.67
N VAL A 235 9.41 13.87 -0.37
CA VAL A 235 8.31 13.80 0.59
C VAL A 235 7.61 15.14 0.66
N ASN A 236 6.29 15.15 0.53
CA ASN A 236 5.48 16.38 0.59
C ASN A 236 4.88 16.61 1.97
N HIS A 237 4.37 15.54 2.62
CA HIS A 237 3.68 15.64 3.90
C HIS A 237 4.10 14.54 4.87
N VAL A 238 4.18 14.86 6.16
CA VAL A 238 4.53 13.95 7.25
C VAL A 238 3.46 14.03 8.33
N CYS A 239 2.94 12.87 8.73
CA CYS A 239 1.95 12.75 9.80
C CYS A 239 2.53 11.92 10.95
N HIS A 240 2.41 12.38 12.19
CA HIS A 240 2.72 11.58 13.37
C HIS A 240 1.53 10.68 13.70
N VAL A 241 1.67 9.37 13.51
CA VAL A 241 0.57 8.41 13.67
C VAL A 241 1.12 7.13 14.31
N PRO A 242 1.34 7.11 15.63
CA PRO A 242 1.73 5.90 16.35
C PRO A 242 0.73 4.77 16.16
N PHE A 243 1.21 3.55 15.98
CA PHE A 243 0.40 2.40 15.59
C PHE A 243 -0.37 2.60 14.26
N GLY A 244 0.18 3.43 13.38
CA GLY A 244 -0.49 3.81 12.13
C GLY A 244 -0.64 2.68 11.11
N ALA A 245 0.13 1.60 11.24
CA ALA A 245 -0.04 0.40 10.44
C ALA A 245 -0.96 -0.66 11.09
N HIS A 246 -1.36 -0.51 12.37
CA HIS A 246 -2.21 -1.51 13.03
C HIS A 246 -3.48 -1.81 12.20
N PRO A 247 -3.83 -3.08 11.94
CA PRO A 247 -3.41 -4.31 12.61
C PRO A 247 -2.16 -5.01 12.01
N TYR A 248 -1.45 -4.38 11.10
CA TYR A 248 -0.22 -4.89 10.48
C TYR A 248 1.02 -4.55 11.32
N ALA A 249 2.13 -5.25 11.04
CA ALA A 249 3.36 -5.10 11.81
C ALA A 249 4.19 -3.90 11.35
N VAL A 250 4.95 -3.34 12.29
CA VAL A 250 6.05 -2.39 12.03
C VAL A 250 7.29 -2.93 12.74
N TYR A 251 8.26 -3.39 11.95
CA TYR A 251 9.50 -3.98 12.48
C TYR A 251 10.16 -3.06 13.51
N ASN A 252 10.61 -3.62 14.64
CA ASN A 252 11.14 -2.95 15.82
C ASN A 252 10.11 -2.21 16.70
N TYR A 253 8.86 -2.04 16.28
CA TYR A 253 7.82 -1.33 17.05
C TYR A 253 6.75 -2.28 17.57
N TYR A 254 6.11 -3.02 16.69
CA TYR A 254 5.08 -3.99 17.04
C TYR A 254 4.90 -5.03 15.93
N ASP A 255 4.35 -6.15 16.32
CA ASP A 255 3.97 -7.24 15.43
C ASP A 255 2.53 -7.04 14.92
N TYR A 256 2.10 -7.84 13.95
CA TYR A 256 0.70 -7.82 13.53
C TYR A 256 -0.23 -8.29 14.65
N ASP A 257 -1.45 -7.75 14.68
CA ASP A 257 -2.50 -8.17 15.62
C ASP A 257 -3.32 -9.34 15.04
N PRO A 258 -3.05 -10.59 15.43
CA PRO A 258 -3.72 -11.75 14.85
C PRO A 258 -5.20 -11.83 15.20
N VAL A 259 -5.64 -11.19 16.29
CA VAL A 259 -7.06 -11.20 16.68
C VAL A 259 -7.83 -10.22 15.83
N GLN A 260 -7.28 -9.00 15.62
CA GLN A 260 -7.92 -8.00 14.78
C GLN A 260 -7.95 -8.44 13.31
N LEU A 261 -6.88 -9.02 12.79
CA LEU A 261 -6.84 -9.57 11.44
C LEU A 261 -7.82 -10.72 11.26
N LYS A 262 -7.91 -11.63 12.24
CA LYS A 262 -8.90 -12.71 12.19
C LYS A 262 -10.34 -12.18 12.21
N GLU A 263 -10.66 -11.22 13.09
CA GLU A 263 -11.99 -10.59 13.14
C GLU A 263 -12.32 -9.92 11.79
N TYR A 264 -11.36 -9.22 11.18
CA TYR A 264 -11.53 -8.63 9.87
C TYR A 264 -11.85 -9.70 8.81
N HIS A 265 -11.04 -10.72 8.68
CA HIS A 265 -11.22 -11.75 7.66
C HIS A 265 -12.51 -12.54 7.84
N GLU A 266 -12.96 -12.76 9.07
CA GLU A 266 -14.27 -13.38 9.34
C GLU A 266 -15.41 -12.46 8.92
N ALA A 267 -15.33 -11.16 9.27
CA ALA A 267 -16.33 -10.18 8.93
C ALA A 267 -16.40 -9.90 7.41
N ALA A 268 -15.25 -9.90 6.73
CA ALA A 268 -15.16 -9.58 5.31
C ALA A 268 -15.80 -10.65 4.38
N ARG A 269 -16.18 -11.82 4.91
CA ARG A 269 -16.82 -12.91 4.14
C ARG A 269 -18.23 -12.59 3.67
N ASP A 270 -18.97 -11.75 4.36
CA ASP A 270 -20.32 -11.34 3.98
C ASP A 270 -20.54 -9.83 4.14
N ASP A 271 -21.52 -9.30 3.41
CA ASP A 271 -21.73 -7.86 3.33
C ASP A 271 -22.25 -7.26 4.65
N ALA A 272 -23.11 -7.98 5.38
CA ALA A 272 -23.70 -7.48 6.62
C ALA A 272 -22.68 -7.47 7.77
N SER A 273 -21.86 -8.51 7.89
CA SER A 273 -20.78 -8.58 8.89
C SER A 273 -19.70 -7.54 8.59
N PHE A 274 -19.35 -7.36 7.33
CA PHE A 274 -18.40 -6.35 6.92
C PHE A 274 -18.89 -4.93 7.21
N ALA A 275 -20.16 -4.63 6.95
CA ALA A 275 -20.75 -3.33 7.31
C ALA A 275 -20.65 -3.07 8.82
N ARG A 276 -20.98 -4.07 9.67
CA ARG A 276 -20.81 -3.96 11.12
C ARG A 276 -19.35 -3.74 11.55
N TYR A 277 -18.39 -4.39 10.87
CA TYR A 277 -16.97 -4.17 11.12
C TYR A 277 -16.56 -2.73 10.80
N LEU A 278 -16.97 -2.21 9.63
CA LEU A 278 -16.73 -0.81 9.25
C LEU A 278 -17.37 0.17 10.24
N ASP A 279 -18.60 -0.09 10.67
CA ASP A 279 -19.29 0.77 11.64
C ASP A 279 -18.59 0.74 13.00
N LYS A 280 -18.10 -0.43 13.45
CA LYS A 280 -17.42 -0.58 14.73
C LYS A 280 -16.04 0.10 14.75
N TYR A 281 -15.24 -0.06 13.71
CA TYR A 281 -13.81 0.27 13.75
C TYR A 281 -13.41 1.45 12.84
N VAL A 282 -14.27 1.85 11.90
CA VAL A 282 -13.91 2.89 10.94
C VAL A 282 -14.90 4.04 11.00
N ARG A 283 -16.18 3.83 10.66
CA ARG A 283 -17.19 4.89 10.56
C ARG A 283 -17.73 5.35 11.90
N GLY A 284 -17.84 4.44 12.85
CA GLY A 284 -18.36 4.71 14.19
C GLY A 284 -17.31 5.29 15.16
N VAL A 285 -16.06 5.42 14.72
CA VAL A 285 -14.99 6.06 15.48
C VAL A 285 -14.58 7.37 14.80
N ARG A 286 -14.31 8.38 15.61
CA ARG A 286 -14.04 9.74 15.11
C ARG A 286 -12.66 9.87 14.48
N ASP A 287 -11.64 9.17 15.02
CA ASP A 287 -10.25 9.32 14.68
C ASP A 287 -9.44 8.03 14.99
N HIS A 288 -8.16 8.05 14.66
CA HIS A 288 -7.26 6.92 14.90
C HIS A 288 -7.12 6.58 16.40
N GLY A 289 -7.14 7.57 17.30
CA GLY A 289 -7.09 7.33 18.74
C GLY A 289 -8.29 6.53 19.23
N GLN A 290 -9.51 6.88 18.79
CA GLN A 290 -10.70 6.10 19.11
C GLN A 290 -10.69 4.70 18.47
N TYR A 291 -10.12 4.54 17.28
CA TYR A 291 -9.90 3.21 16.71
C TYR A 291 -9.01 2.36 17.62
N LEU A 292 -7.88 2.90 18.11
CA LEU A 292 -6.99 2.16 19.00
C LEU A 292 -7.69 1.77 20.33
N GLU A 293 -8.55 2.62 20.86
CA GLU A 293 -9.38 2.27 22.02
C GLU A 293 -10.40 1.15 21.68
N ALA A 294 -11.04 1.23 20.51
CA ALA A 294 -12.03 0.25 20.08
C ALA A 294 -11.46 -1.16 19.87
N VAL A 295 -10.17 -1.29 19.49
CA VAL A 295 -9.49 -2.58 19.35
C VAL A 295 -8.98 -3.16 20.68
N GLY A 296 -9.17 -2.45 21.80
CA GLY A 296 -8.79 -2.87 23.15
C GLY A 296 -7.75 -2.00 23.85
N GLY A 297 -7.40 -0.86 23.26
CA GLY A 297 -6.57 0.16 23.87
C GLY A 297 -5.17 -0.33 24.22
N ARG A 298 -4.54 0.35 25.18
CA ARG A 298 -3.16 0.08 25.58
C ARG A 298 -2.89 -1.37 25.95
N ALA A 299 -3.81 -2.03 26.67
CA ALA A 299 -3.64 -3.41 27.10
C ALA A 299 -3.47 -4.36 25.90
N ARG A 300 -4.21 -4.12 24.82
CA ARG A 300 -4.10 -4.89 23.58
C ARG A 300 -2.82 -4.59 22.82
N LEU A 301 -2.51 -3.32 22.66
CA LEU A 301 -1.34 -2.86 21.91
C LEU A 301 -0.02 -3.28 22.58
N ASP A 302 0.04 -3.33 23.90
CA ASP A 302 1.22 -3.81 24.64
C ASP A 302 1.52 -5.29 24.38
N MET A 303 0.52 -6.14 24.07
CA MET A 303 0.71 -7.57 23.74
C MET A 303 1.42 -7.79 22.40
N ILE A 304 1.33 -6.84 21.47
CA ILE A 304 1.96 -6.96 20.15
C ILE A 304 3.27 -6.17 20.04
N LYS A 305 3.69 -5.43 21.08
CA LYS A 305 4.94 -4.67 21.06
C LYS A 305 6.13 -5.56 20.77
N ALA A 306 7.03 -5.06 19.93
CA ALA A 306 8.27 -5.72 19.62
C ALA A 306 9.25 -5.66 20.79
N SER A 307 9.99 -6.76 20.98
CA SER A 307 11.17 -6.76 21.87
C SER A 307 12.34 -6.07 21.15
N PRO A 308 13.06 -5.15 21.80
CA PRO A 308 14.25 -4.53 21.21
C PRO A 308 15.34 -5.55 20.82
N ALA A 309 15.35 -6.72 21.47
CA ALA A 309 16.35 -7.76 21.22
C ALA A 309 16.14 -8.50 19.89
N CYS A 310 14.91 -8.61 19.39
CA CYS A 310 14.61 -9.37 18.16
C CYS A 310 13.78 -8.61 17.12
N GLY A 311 13.28 -7.42 17.45
CA GLY A 311 12.49 -6.59 16.56
C GLY A 311 11.04 -7.06 16.33
N TYR A 312 10.61 -8.12 17.04
CA TYR A 312 9.27 -8.73 16.96
C TYR A 312 8.70 -8.97 18.35
N SER A 313 7.38 -9.20 18.45
CA SER A 313 6.75 -9.56 19.71
C SER A 313 7.14 -10.99 20.14
N PRO A 314 7.72 -11.20 21.33
CA PRO A 314 8.05 -12.53 21.84
C PRO A 314 6.80 -13.32 22.23
N GLU A 315 5.70 -12.63 22.52
CA GLU A 315 4.43 -13.25 22.96
C GLU A 315 3.60 -13.76 21.77
N LEU A 316 3.90 -13.33 20.57
CA LEU A 316 3.14 -13.70 19.39
C LEU A 316 3.44 -15.14 18.96
N LYS A 317 2.47 -16.02 19.13
CA LYS A 317 2.53 -17.39 18.59
C LYS A 317 2.25 -17.35 17.08
N ARG A 318 3.30 -17.24 16.28
CA ARG A 318 3.19 -17.31 14.82
C ARG A 318 2.72 -18.71 14.42
N ARG A 319 1.70 -18.81 13.57
CA ARG A 319 1.37 -20.11 12.96
C ARG A 319 2.57 -20.52 12.10
N ARG A 320 3.03 -21.75 12.26
CA ARG A 320 3.87 -22.39 11.24
C ARG A 320 2.95 -22.62 10.03
N LEU A 321 3.29 -21.99 8.92
CA LEU A 321 2.69 -22.27 7.61
C LEU A 321 2.88 -23.73 7.26
#